data_f6d3f394793c4d85ba4c616afc6f2e84
#
_entry.id   f6d3f394793c4d85ba4c616afc6f2e84
#
_cell.length_a   1.000
_cell.length_b   1.000
_cell.length_c   1.000
_cell.angle_alpha   90.00
_cell.angle_beta   90.00
_cell.angle_gamma   90.00
#
_symmetry.space_group_name_H-M   'P 1'
#
loop_
_entity.id
_entity.type
_entity.pdbx_description
1 polymer ?
#
loop_
_entity_poly.entity_id
_entity_poly.type
_entity_poly.pdbx_seq_one_letter_code
_entity_poly.pdbx_strand_id
1 'polypeptide(L)'
;KGHSVALVGASGSGKTTLANLLARFYDPQKGTIKIDNTPINLVDLKELRSMFAYVTQDAILFHDSVKENLLVAKPNATNKEIEKALQIANASDFVNQLPQGIDTIIGDAGNKLSGGQKQRLAIARAVLKNPPVMILDEATSALDTESEKLVQDALQKMMQNRTSLVIAHRLSTIKSADEIIV
;
A
#
# COMPACT_ATOMS: atom_id res chain seq x y z
N LYS A 1 -11.78 -12.17 7.69
CA LYS A 1 -11.70 -11.93 6.24
C LYS A 1 -12.64 -10.80 5.85
N GLY A 2 -12.15 -9.82 5.08
CA GLY A 2 -12.94 -8.67 4.67
C GLY A 2 -13.08 -7.58 5.74
N HIS A 3 -12.39 -7.69 6.86
CA HIS A 3 -12.39 -6.70 7.95
C HIS A 3 -11.14 -5.83 7.87
N SER A 4 -11.30 -4.59 8.32
CA SER A 4 -10.22 -3.64 8.55
C SER A 4 -9.85 -3.62 10.03
N VAL A 5 -8.57 -3.79 10.33
CA VAL A 5 -8.02 -3.76 11.68
C VAL A 5 -7.11 -2.56 11.81
N ALA A 6 -7.40 -1.66 12.74
CA ALA A 6 -6.54 -0.53 13.07
C ALA A 6 -5.59 -0.90 14.22
N LEU A 7 -4.29 -0.76 14.00
CA LEU A 7 -3.26 -0.93 15.01
C LEU A 7 -2.87 0.44 15.54
N VAL A 8 -3.13 0.68 16.81
CA VAL A 8 -2.94 1.97 17.48
C VAL A 8 -1.94 1.81 18.62
N GLY A 9 -1.17 2.84 18.91
CA GLY A 9 -0.23 2.84 20.03
C GLY A 9 0.82 3.96 19.90
N ALA A 10 1.59 4.18 20.96
CA ALA A 10 2.66 5.18 20.97
C ALA A 10 3.71 4.91 19.87
N SER A 11 4.44 5.95 19.48
CA SER A 11 5.61 5.76 18.60
C SER A 11 6.61 4.80 19.28
N GLY A 12 7.17 3.87 18.52
CA GLY A 12 8.08 2.85 19.05
C GLY A 12 7.41 1.65 19.72
N SER A 13 6.06 1.56 19.79
CA SER A 13 5.36 0.42 20.41
C SER A 13 5.42 -0.89 19.60
N GLY A 14 6.07 -0.89 18.43
CA GLY A 14 6.27 -2.11 17.64
C GLY A 14 5.24 -2.35 16.53
N LYS A 15 4.37 -1.40 16.20
CA LYS A 15 3.33 -1.54 15.16
C LYS A 15 3.90 -1.91 13.80
N THR A 16 4.87 -1.16 13.32
CA THR A 16 5.57 -1.45 12.05
C THR A 16 6.33 -2.79 12.13
N THR A 17 6.89 -3.14 13.30
CA THR A 17 7.54 -4.45 13.49
C THR A 17 6.53 -5.58 13.33
N LEU A 18 5.32 -5.45 13.88
CA LEU A 18 4.26 -6.45 13.71
C LEU A 18 3.85 -6.58 12.24
N ALA A 19 3.67 -5.47 11.53
CA ALA A 19 3.37 -5.47 10.09
C ALA A 19 4.47 -6.16 9.27
N ASN A 20 5.74 -5.91 9.61
CA ASN A 20 6.89 -6.54 8.96
C ASN A 20 6.98 -8.05 9.24
N LEU A 21 6.61 -8.49 10.45
CA LEU A 21 6.52 -9.91 10.79
C LEU A 21 5.42 -10.62 9.98
N LEU A 22 4.28 -9.96 9.75
CA LEU A 22 3.20 -10.52 8.91
C LEU A 22 3.66 -10.75 7.46
N ALA A 23 4.40 -9.79 6.89
CA ALA A 23 4.97 -9.91 5.54
C ALA A 23 6.24 -10.79 5.51
N ARG A 24 6.64 -11.33 6.66
CA ARG A 24 7.83 -12.14 6.86
C ARG A 24 9.10 -11.47 6.31
N PHE A 25 9.30 -10.19 6.66
CA PHE A 25 10.61 -9.54 6.50
C PHE A 25 11.58 -10.01 7.58
N TYR A 26 11.04 -10.48 8.71
CA TYR A 26 11.73 -11.11 9.82
C TYR A 26 10.91 -12.30 10.33
N ASP A 27 11.55 -13.34 10.82
CA ASP A 27 10.87 -14.43 11.53
C ASP A 27 10.76 -14.09 13.03
N PRO A 28 9.63 -14.43 13.70
CA PRO A 28 9.48 -14.19 15.13
C PRO A 28 10.44 -15.06 15.93
N GLN A 29 11.13 -14.47 16.94
CA GLN A 29 12.04 -15.22 17.82
C GLN A 29 11.30 -16.21 18.71
N LYS A 30 10.05 -15.88 19.10
CA LYS A 30 9.15 -16.72 19.90
C LYS A 30 7.73 -16.57 19.39
N GLY A 31 6.95 -17.63 19.55
CA GLY A 31 5.56 -17.64 19.05
C GLY A 31 5.46 -18.07 17.59
N THR A 32 4.26 -18.01 17.04
CA THR A 32 3.95 -18.43 15.66
C THR A 32 2.91 -17.53 15.07
N ILE A 33 3.13 -17.09 13.83
CA ILE A 33 2.14 -16.38 13.04
C ILE A 33 1.54 -17.37 12.04
N LYS A 34 0.22 -17.38 11.89
CA LYS A 34 -0.50 -18.31 11.02
C LYS A 34 -1.41 -17.56 10.06
N ILE A 35 -1.56 -18.09 8.84
CA ILE A 35 -2.61 -17.71 7.89
C ILE A 35 -3.45 -18.96 7.64
N ASP A 36 -4.76 -18.87 7.88
CA ASP A 36 -5.69 -20.01 7.74
C ASP A 36 -5.17 -21.30 8.42
N ASN A 37 -4.72 -21.18 9.69
CA ASN A 37 -4.10 -22.22 10.50
C ASN A 37 -2.72 -22.74 10.05
N THR A 38 -2.18 -22.28 8.92
CA THR A 38 -0.85 -22.66 8.44
C THR A 38 0.19 -21.66 8.96
N PRO A 39 1.25 -22.12 9.68
CA PRO A 39 2.36 -21.25 10.07
C PRO A 39 3.03 -20.62 8.85
N ILE A 40 3.26 -19.29 8.89
CA ILE A 40 3.81 -18.56 7.73
C ILE A 40 5.22 -18.99 7.36
N ASN A 41 6.00 -19.53 8.29
CA ASN A 41 7.34 -20.07 8.05
C ASN A 41 7.34 -21.36 7.24
N LEU A 42 6.21 -22.05 7.11
CA LEU A 42 6.04 -23.24 6.28
C LEU A 42 5.53 -22.90 4.87
N VAL A 43 5.12 -21.67 4.62
CA VAL A 43 4.66 -21.19 3.31
C VAL A 43 5.86 -20.71 2.51
N ASP A 44 5.89 -20.99 1.20
CA ASP A 44 6.88 -20.40 0.30
C ASP A 44 6.83 -18.86 0.38
N LEU A 45 8.00 -18.23 0.45
CA LEU A 45 8.09 -16.79 0.69
C LEU A 45 7.49 -15.95 -0.44
N LYS A 46 7.61 -16.41 -1.68
CA LYS A 46 7.03 -15.73 -2.85
C LYS A 46 5.52 -15.86 -2.84
N GLU A 47 5.01 -17.02 -2.51
CA GLU A 47 3.58 -17.28 -2.35
C GLU A 47 3.01 -16.43 -1.21
N LEU A 48 3.63 -16.46 -0.03
CA LEU A 48 3.23 -15.65 1.12
C LEU A 48 3.16 -14.16 0.75
N ARG A 49 4.22 -13.62 0.16
CA ARG A 49 4.29 -12.19 -0.22
C ARG A 49 3.33 -11.82 -1.37
N SER A 50 2.90 -12.80 -2.16
CA SER A 50 1.86 -12.56 -3.16
C SER A 50 0.51 -12.23 -2.54
N MET A 51 0.24 -12.72 -1.32
CA MET A 51 -1.00 -12.50 -0.57
C MET A 51 -1.11 -11.09 0.02
N PHE A 52 -0.03 -10.31 0.05
CA PHE A 52 0.00 -8.99 0.66
C PHE A 52 0.29 -7.88 -0.35
N ALA A 53 -0.33 -6.71 -0.19
CA ALA A 53 0.25 -5.45 -0.65
C ALA A 53 0.61 -4.61 0.57
N TYR A 54 1.80 -4.02 0.54
CA TYR A 54 2.29 -3.17 1.60
C TYR A 54 2.48 -1.75 1.05
N VAL A 55 1.72 -0.81 1.60
CA VAL A 55 1.87 0.62 1.35
C VAL A 55 2.56 1.23 2.56
N THR A 56 3.79 1.62 2.37
CA THR A 56 4.65 2.21 3.41
C THR A 56 4.44 3.71 3.51
N GLN A 57 4.87 4.29 4.64
CA GLN A 57 4.89 5.74 4.87
C GLN A 57 5.61 6.49 3.74
N ASP A 58 6.79 6.04 3.40
CA ASP A 58 7.55 6.55 2.26
C ASP A 58 7.31 5.67 1.04
N ALA A 59 6.76 6.24 -0.02
CA ALA A 59 6.51 5.53 -1.25
C ALA A 59 7.82 5.20 -1.97
N ILE A 60 8.14 3.91 -2.10
CA ILE A 60 9.33 3.44 -2.81
C ILE A 60 9.00 3.36 -4.30
N LEU A 61 9.65 4.23 -5.09
CA LEU A 61 9.56 4.25 -6.55
C LEU A 61 10.93 4.07 -7.18
N PHE A 62 10.96 3.44 -8.35
CA PHE A 62 12.18 3.16 -9.10
C PHE A 62 12.44 4.24 -10.14
N HIS A 63 13.70 4.41 -10.54
CA HIS A 63 14.10 5.28 -11.64
C HIS A 63 13.67 4.66 -12.98
N ASP A 64 12.39 4.79 -13.26
CA ASP A 64 11.77 4.25 -14.46
C ASP A 64 10.50 5.05 -14.80
N SER A 65 9.75 4.61 -15.82
CA SER A 65 8.47 5.23 -16.14
C SER A 65 7.40 4.93 -15.08
N VAL A 66 6.31 5.70 -15.09
CA VAL A 66 5.12 5.39 -14.27
C VAL A 66 4.64 3.96 -14.55
N LYS A 67 4.58 3.59 -15.83
CA LYS A 67 4.14 2.27 -16.28
C LYS A 67 4.99 1.14 -15.70
N GLU A 68 6.32 1.21 -15.85
CA GLU A 68 7.22 0.19 -15.33
C GLU A 68 7.16 0.10 -13.79
N ASN A 69 7.02 1.24 -13.10
CA ASN A 69 6.77 1.24 -11.67
C ASN A 69 5.49 0.48 -11.27
N LEU A 70 4.44 0.53 -12.08
CA LEU A 70 3.21 -0.24 -11.83
C LEU A 70 3.37 -1.71 -12.19
N LEU A 71 4.06 -2.02 -13.30
CA LEU A 71 4.29 -3.39 -13.78
C LEU A 71 5.15 -4.23 -12.82
N VAL A 72 5.93 -3.63 -11.91
CA VAL A 72 6.58 -4.35 -10.79
C VAL A 72 5.58 -5.19 -9.99
N ALA A 73 4.34 -4.72 -9.82
CA ALA A 73 3.32 -5.44 -9.07
C ALA A 73 2.61 -6.53 -9.90
N LYS A 74 2.49 -6.31 -11.20
CA LYS A 74 1.83 -7.23 -12.15
C LYS A 74 2.45 -7.07 -13.54
N PRO A 75 3.50 -7.84 -13.88
CA PRO A 75 4.24 -7.67 -15.14
C PRO A 75 3.39 -7.78 -16.42
N ASN A 76 2.34 -8.60 -16.38
CA ASN A 76 1.45 -8.84 -17.51
C ASN A 76 0.15 -8.03 -17.43
N ALA A 77 0.14 -6.90 -16.71
CA ALA A 77 -1.05 -6.06 -16.63
C ALA A 77 -1.37 -5.42 -17.97
N THR A 78 -2.64 -5.44 -18.35
CA THR A 78 -3.15 -4.75 -19.53
C THR A 78 -3.24 -3.24 -19.26
N ASN A 79 -3.21 -2.42 -20.32
CA ASN A 79 -3.40 -0.97 -20.20
C ASN A 79 -4.70 -0.63 -19.47
N LYS A 80 -5.79 -1.37 -19.72
CA LYS A 80 -7.08 -1.18 -19.02
C LYS A 80 -6.99 -1.43 -17.52
N GLU A 81 -6.20 -2.40 -17.08
CA GLU A 81 -5.96 -2.66 -15.66
C GLU A 81 -5.12 -1.56 -15.01
N ILE A 82 -4.12 -1.07 -15.73
CA ILE A 82 -3.28 0.07 -15.30
C ILE A 82 -4.15 1.33 -15.14
N GLU A 83 -4.95 1.67 -16.15
CA GLU A 83 -5.87 2.82 -16.10
C GLU A 83 -6.84 2.73 -14.91
N LYS A 84 -7.45 1.56 -14.70
CA LYS A 84 -8.34 1.32 -13.56
C LYS A 84 -7.62 1.48 -12.21
N ALA A 85 -6.39 0.99 -12.12
CA ALA A 85 -5.58 1.14 -10.89
C ALA A 85 -5.23 2.61 -10.62
N LEU A 86 -4.85 3.37 -11.65
CA LEU A 86 -4.60 4.80 -11.56
C LEU A 86 -5.87 5.58 -11.15
N GLN A 87 -7.02 5.23 -11.72
CA GLN A 87 -8.30 5.84 -11.38
C GLN A 87 -8.68 5.62 -9.91
N ILE A 88 -8.59 4.38 -9.42
CA ILE A 88 -8.88 4.06 -8.00
C ILE A 88 -7.93 4.81 -7.07
N ALA A 89 -6.67 4.95 -7.46
CA ALA A 89 -5.64 5.66 -6.69
C ALA A 89 -5.70 7.21 -6.83
N ASN A 90 -6.70 7.76 -7.53
CA ASN A 90 -6.80 9.20 -7.86
C ASN A 90 -5.51 9.74 -8.53
N ALA A 91 -4.86 8.90 -9.35
CA ALA A 91 -3.59 9.23 -9.99
C ALA A 91 -3.74 9.61 -11.48
N SER A 92 -4.88 9.33 -12.11
CA SER A 92 -5.09 9.54 -13.54
C SER A 92 -4.83 10.98 -13.99
N ASP A 93 -5.35 11.96 -13.24
CA ASP A 93 -5.28 13.36 -13.65
C ASP A 93 -3.85 13.86 -13.73
N PHE A 94 -3.05 13.63 -12.67
CA PHE A 94 -1.67 14.10 -12.69
C PHE A 94 -0.79 13.29 -13.67
N VAL A 95 -1.05 11.98 -13.83
CA VAL A 95 -0.30 11.15 -14.78
C VAL A 95 -0.56 11.61 -16.21
N ASN A 96 -1.79 11.94 -16.56
CA ASN A 96 -2.13 12.47 -17.90
C ASN A 96 -1.53 13.85 -18.18
N GLN A 97 -1.19 14.62 -17.14
CA GLN A 97 -0.51 15.92 -17.25
C GLN A 97 1.02 15.79 -17.39
N LEU A 98 1.59 14.60 -17.15
CA LEU A 98 3.01 14.37 -17.36
C LEU A 98 3.36 14.42 -18.86
N PRO A 99 4.59 14.83 -19.24
CA PRO A 99 4.98 15.05 -20.64
C PRO A 99 4.73 13.86 -21.57
N GLN A 100 4.84 12.63 -21.06
CA GLN A 100 4.63 11.38 -21.82
C GLN A 100 3.58 10.49 -21.12
N GLY A 101 2.70 11.07 -20.29
CA GLY A 101 1.70 10.29 -19.55
C GLY A 101 2.35 9.16 -18.72
N ILE A 102 1.83 7.95 -18.87
CA ILE A 102 2.32 6.76 -18.16
C ILE A 102 3.75 6.34 -18.53
N ASP A 103 4.25 6.77 -19.68
CA ASP A 103 5.61 6.45 -20.15
C ASP A 103 6.66 7.48 -19.66
N THR A 104 6.25 8.48 -18.89
CA THR A 104 7.15 9.47 -18.29
C THR A 104 8.08 8.86 -17.27
N ILE A 105 9.40 9.06 -17.44
CA ILE A 105 10.42 8.66 -16.46
C ILE A 105 10.38 9.62 -15.27
N ILE A 106 10.11 9.09 -14.08
CA ILE A 106 9.84 9.85 -12.86
C ILE A 106 11.07 10.19 -12.03
N GLY A 107 12.24 9.77 -12.49
CA GLY A 107 13.54 10.06 -11.84
C GLY A 107 13.83 9.19 -10.61
N ASP A 108 14.98 9.43 -9.98
CA ASP A 108 15.43 8.65 -8.83
C ASP A 108 14.43 8.79 -7.66
N ALA A 109 13.97 7.65 -7.14
CA ALA A 109 12.93 7.60 -6.10
C ALA A 109 11.71 8.50 -6.40
N GLY A 110 11.40 8.72 -7.69
CA GLY A 110 10.29 9.58 -8.10
C GLY A 110 10.49 11.07 -7.76
N ASN A 111 11.73 11.58 -7.78
CA ASN A 111 12.06 12.97 -7.37
C ASN A 111 11.35 14.05 -8.19
N LYS A 112 10.82 13.73 -9.36
CA LYS A 112 10.01 14.63 -10.19
C LYS A 112 8.55 14.74 -9.74
N LEU A 113 8.13 13.97 -8.72
CA LEU A 113 6.78 13.91 -8.22
C LEU A 113 6.67 14.48 -6.80
N SER A 114 5.52 15.08 -6.47
CA SER A 114 5.21 15.46 -5.09
C SER A 114 5.03 14.23 -4.19
N GLY A 115 5.11 14.39 -2.87
CA GLY A 115 4.86 13.31 -1.91
C GLY A 115 3.51 12.63 -2.11
N GLY A 116 2.45 13.41 -2.31
CA GLY A 116 1.11 12.89 -2.56
C GLY A 116 0.98 12.15 -3.90
N GLN A 117 1.69 12.58 -4.94
CA GLN A 117 1.74 11.87 -6.22
C GLN A 117 2.47 10.53 -6.10
N LYS A 118 3.61 10.50 -5.39
CA LYS A 118 4.35 9.25 -5.09
C LYS A 118 3.46 8.26 -4.34
N GLN A 119 2.76 8.72 -3.32
CA GLN A 119 1.90 7.88 -2.50
C GLN A 119 0.74 7.32 -3.32
N ARG A 120 0.11 8.12 -4.17
CA ARG A 120 -0.96 7.64 -5.07
C ARG A 120 -0.44 6.61 -6.09
N LEU A 121 0.80 6.70 -6.58
CA LEU A 121 1.39 5.64 -7.40
C LEU A 121 1.66 4.36 -6.60
N ALA A 122 2.11 4.46 -5.36
CA ALA A 122 2.26 3.28 -4.48
C ALA A 122 0.92 2.59 -4.22
N ILE A 123 -0.16 3.37 -4.02
CA ILE A 123 -1.53 2.84 -3.91
C ILE A 123 -1.97 2.20 -5.23
N ALA A 124 -1.74 2.84 -6.38
CA ALA A 124 -2.07 2.26 -7.69
C ALA A 124 -1.37 0.91 -7.91
N ARG A 125 -0.10 0.79 -7.50
CA ARG A 125 0.65 -0.46 -7.49
C ARG A 125 -0.01 -1.54 -6.63
N ALA A 126 -0.45 -1.19 -5.43
CA ALA A 126 -1.14 -2.11 -4.53
C ALA A 126 -2.50 -2.54 -5.09
N VAL A 127 -3.26 -1.61 -5.69
CA VAL A 127 -4.53 -1.90 -6.38
C VAL A 127 -4.32 -2.86 -7.55
N LEU A 128 -3.28 -2.63 -8.38
CA LEU A 128 -2.97 -3.44 -9.55
C LEU A 128 -2.56 -4.87 -9.16
N LYS A 129 -1.81 -5.03 -8.06
CA LYS A 129 -1.46 -6.33 -7.49
C LYS A 129 -2.69 -7.11 -7.05
N ASN A 130 -3.70 -6.42 -6.50
CA ASN A 130 -4.99 -6.97 -6.06
C ASN A 130 -4.91 -8.16 -5.09
N PRO A 131 -4.09 -8.13 -4.03
CA PRO A 131 -3.96 -9.23 -3.09
C PRO A 131 -5.15 -9.28 -2.10
N PRO A 132 -5.36 -10.42 -1.40
CA PRO A 132 -6.41 -10.56 -0.39
C PRO A 132 -6.19 -9.73 0.86
N VAL A 133 -4.95 -9.36 1.20
CA VAL A 133 -4.59 -8.62 2.42
C VAL A 133 -3.81 -7.36 2.08
N MET A 134 -4.21 -6.25 2.68
CA MET A 134 -3.52 -4.95 2.59
C MET A 134 -2.87 -4.60 3.91
N ILE A 135 -1.62 -4.15 3.87
CA ILE A 135 -0.90 -3.59 5.02
C ILE A 135 -0.61 -2.14 4.69
N LEU A 136 -1.09 -1.23 5.53
CA LEU A 136 -0.97 0.22 5.35
C LEU A 136 -0.22 0.79 6.55
N ASP A 137 0.96 1.36 6.31
CA ASP A 137 1.77 1.99 7.35
C ASP A 137 1.82 3.50 7.09
N GLU A 138 1.09 4.27 7.89
CA GLU A 138 1.09 5.76 7.94
C GLU A 138 1.15 6.50 6.59
N ALA A 139 0.38 6.03 5.62
CA ALA A 139 0.45 6.46 4.22
C ALA A 139 0.13 7.96 3.94
N THR A 140 -0.10 8.79 4.97
CA THR A 140 -0.54 10.19 4.80
C THR A 140 0.23 11.22 5.64
N SER A 141 1.28 10.82 6.33
CA SER A 141 2.14 11.75 7.07
C SER A 141 2.86 12.72 6.12
N ALA A 142 2.95 13.98 6.49
CA ALA A 142 3.65 15.03 5.77
C ALA A 142 3.10 15.42 4.37
N LEU A 143 1.82 15.17 4.10
CA LEU A 143 1.15 15.65 2.89
C LEU A 143 0.42 16.97 3.12
N ASP A 144 0.31 17.80 2.07
CA ASP A 144 -0.60 18.94 2.08
C ASP A 144 -2.06 18.48 2.13
N THR A 145 -2.97 19.36 2.56
CA THR A 145 -4.37 19.02 2.84
C THR A 145 -5.12 18.47 1.62
N GLU A 146 -4.81 18.94 0.40
CA GLU A 146 -5.48 18.47 -0.81
C GLU A 146 -4.97 17.09 -1.21
N SER A 147 -3.66 16.91 -1.26
CA SER A 147 -3.02 15.62 -1.51
C SER A 147 -3.44 14.57 -0.50
N GLU A 148 -3.57 14.95 0.77
CA GLU A 148 -4.04 14.08 1.84
C GLU A 148 -5.46 13.54 1.57
N LYS A 149 -6.40 14.41 1.20
CA LYS A 149 -7.79 14.00 0.88
C LYS A 149 -7.82 12.99 -0.26
N LEU A 150 -7.04 13.22 -1.32
CA LEU A 150 -6.95 12.32 -2.46
C LEU A 150 -6.33 10.96 -2.09
N VAL A 151 -5.31 10.95 -1.24
CA VAL A 151 -4.69 9.71 -0.75
C VAL A 151 -5.64 8.95 0.17
N GLN A 152 -6.34 9.63 1.08
CA GLN A 152 -7.32 9.01 1.99
C GLN A 152 -8.49 8.36 1.20
N ASP A 153 -9.05 9.05 0.22
CA ASP A 153 -10.10 8.52 -0.65
C ASP A 153 -9.60 7.28 -1.44
N ALA A 154 -8.37 7.35 -1.97
CA ALA A 154 -7.75 6.21 -2.65
C ALA A 154 -7.56 5.00 -1.74
N LEU A 155 -7.10 5.22 -0.49
CA LEU A 155 -6.96 4.17 0.52
C LEU A 155 -8.31 3.53 0.86
N GLN A 156 -9.37 4.34 1.07
CA GLN A 156 -10.71 3.83 1.33
C GLN A 156 -11.23 2.96 0.18
N LYS A 157 -11.09 3.42 -1.06
CA LYS A 157 -11.47 2.65 -2.25
C LYS A 157 -10.67 1.34 -2.35
N MET A 158 -9.39 1.38 -2.06
CA MET A 158 -8.50 0.21 -2.10
C MET A 158 -8.86 -0.82 -1.03
N MET A 159 -9.28 -0.41 0.16
CA MET A 159 -9.64 -1.30 1.28
C MET A 159 -11.01 -1.97 1.13
N GLN A 160 -11.91 -1.46 0.29
CA GLN A 160 -13.25 -2.00 0.12
C GLN A 160 -13.23 -3.50 -0.22
N ASN A 161 -13.99 -4.30 0.55
CA ASN A 161 -14.13 -5.75 0.41
C ASN A 161 -12.81 -6.54 0.56
N ARG A 162 -11.81 -6.01 1.29
CA ARG A 162 -10.52 -6.65 1.54
C ARG A 162 -10.20 -6.67 3.02
N THR A 163 -9.38 -7.64 3.40
CA THR A 163 -8.80 -7.64 4.75
C THR A 163 -7.66 -6.62 4.77
N SER A 164 -7.69 -5.70 5.73
CA SER A 164 -6.65 -4.67 5.84
C SER A 164 -6.16 -4.51 7.27
N LEU A 165 -4.85 -4.41 7.43
CA LEU A 165 -4.19 -3.97 8.64
C LEU A 165 -3.68 -2.55 8.41
N VAL A 166 -4.15 -1.61 9.23
CA VAL A 166 -3.80 -0.20 9.11
C VAL A 166 -3.07 0.23 10.38
N ILE A 167 -1.80 0.62 10.26
CA ILE A 167 -1.10 1.32 11.34
C ILE A 167 -1.62 2.75 11.34
N ALA A 168 -2.50 3.03 12.31
CA ALA A 168 -3.28 4.26 12.30
C ALA A 168 -2.64 5.31 13.22
N HIS A 169 -2.34 6.46 12.63
CA HIS A 169 -1.92 7.67 13.35
C HIS A 169 -3.01 8.75 13.35
N ARG A 170 -4.14 8.51 12.66
CA ARG A 170 -5.24 9.47 12.51
C ARG A 170 -6.56 8.91 13.02
N LEU A 171 -7.31 9.75 13.73
CA LEU A 171 -8.62 9.40 14.27
C LEU A 171 -9.64 8.99 13.19
N SER A 172 -9.57 9.57 11.98
CA SER A 172 -10.45 9.20 10.87
C SER A 172 -10.27 7.74 10.46
N THR A 173 -9.03 7.28 10.36
CA THR A 173 -8.69 5.90 10.01
C THR A 173 -9.12 4.92 11.10
N ILE A 174 -8.93 5.30 12.38
CA ILE A 174 -9.33 4.49 13.53
C ILE A 174 -10.85 4.32 13.60
N LYS A 175 -11.60 5.41 13.36
CA LYS A 175 -13.07 5.39 13.40
C LYS A 175 -13.72 4.55 12.31
N SER A 176 -13.06 4.36 11.17
CA SER A 176 -13.56 3.57 10.05
C SER A 176 -13.14 2.10 10.09
N ALA A 177 -12.34 1.69 11.07
CA ALA A 177 -11.92 0.31 11.23
C ALA A 177 -13.00 -0.54 11.92
N ASP A 178 -13.11 -1.82 11.50
CA ASP A 178 -14.01 -2.79 12.12
C ASP A 178 -13.52 -3.23 13.49
N GLU A 179 -12.19 -3.28 13.67
CA GLU A 179 -11.53 -3.66 14.92
C GLU A 179 -10.36 -2.72 15.23
N ILE A 180 -10.12 -2.49 16.52
CA ILE A 180 -8.99 -1.67 17.00
C ILE A 180 -8.16 -2.51 17.96
N ILE A 181 -6.85 -2.59 17.69
CA ILE A 181 -5.86 -3.23 18.55
C ILE A 181 -4.93 -2.13 19.09
N VAL A 182 -4.72 -2.11 20.42
CA VAL A 182 -3.88 -1.12 21.12
C VAL A 182 -2.67 -1.82 21.75
#